data_437aa40f6c4a13e0f73f5c6dec176248
#
_entry.id   437aa40f6c4a13e0f73f5c6dec176248
#
_cell.length_a   1.000
_cell.length_b   1.000
_cell.length_c   1.000
_cell.angle_alpha   90.00
_cell.angle_beta   90.00
_cell.angle_gamma   90.00
#
_symmetry.space_group_name_H-M   'P 1'
#
loop_
_entity.id
_entity.type
_entity.pdbx_description
1 polymer ?
#
loop_
_entity_poly.entity_id
_entity_poly.type
_entity_poly.pdbx_seq_one_letter_code
_entity_poly.pdbx_strand_id
1 'polypeptide(L)'
;EVDLFSEGAQEHWYEAYPLLHDAMPVVRLEGEGPTPDSDGFILTKHEDIARVVKDPERFPPRIHAAIVQIEQAQNAGKTLPGVNAMLASMVTLRPSHELYRSHRQELTDPWVGPGASRHTDMIQDCAHRLIDRFIDEPNIDFVQQFARPLPQMVMANMLGFPEDDIPQLAEWGNAQVAAFVYGKGHRNLLSQAESEAQFKKLEAFKAYVQGHVAAKRAQPQDDMISWLTQVHYEALDRPLTDLEVNGVVYAMIIGGLETTQYALEEAAQLICDRPGLWHTLQAKPTLIRNFVEESMRLRSPTQGLSTRLTAYNEIFQGVKVPKGSLLHLRFGAGNV
;
A
#
# COMPACT_ATOMS: atom_id res chain seq x y z
N GLU A 1 15.75 -17.15 -19.10
CA GLU A 1 15.65 -15.72 -18.82
C GLU A 1 14.49 -15.53 -17.83
N VAL A 2 14.72 -14.83 -16.71
CA VAL A 2 13.68 -14.54 -15.72
C VAL A 2 13.13 -13.15 -16.02
N ASP A 3 11.86 -13.07 -16.39
CA ASP A 3 11.15 -11.81 -16.56
C ASP A 3 10.22 -11.57 -15.35
N LEU A 4 10.33 -10.40 -14.75
CA LEU A 4 9.52 -10.01 -13.59
C LEU A 4 8.52 -8.87 -13.91
N PHE A 5 8.49 -8.36 -15.15
CA PHE A 5 7.80 -7.13 -15.48
C PHE A 5 6.86 -7.22 -16.69
N SER A 6 6.96 -8.24 -17.56
CA SER A 6 6.04 -8.37 -18.69
C SER A 6 4.65 -8.81 -18.22
N GLU A 7 3.67 -8.63 -19.08
CA GLU A 7 2.32 -9.12 -18.87
C GLU A 7 2.35 -10.65 -18.65
N GLY A 8 1.69 -11.13 -17.59
CA GLY A 8 1.68 -12.52 -17.18
C GLY A 8 2.87 -12.97 -16.31
N ALA A 9 3.91 -12.16 -16.14
CA ALA A 9 5.08 -12.52 -15.32
C ALA A 9 4.72 -12.86 -13.87
N GLN A 10 3.66 -12.24 -13.34
CA GLN A 10 3.17 -12.47 -11.98
C GLN A 10 2.76 -13.93 -11.73
N GLU A 11 2.32 -14.64 -12.74
CA GLU A 11 1.91 -16.05 -12.65
C GLU A 11 3.06 -16.99 -12.28
N HIS A 12 4.31 -16.55 -12.54
CA HIS A 12 5.53 -17.35 -12.36
C HIS A 12 6.51 -16.77 -11.35
N TRP A 13 6.18 -15.72 -10.61
CA TRP A 13 7.10 -15.08 -9.69
C TRP A 13 7.65 -16.04 -8.62
N TYR A 14 6.78 -16.86 -8.02
CA TYR A 14 7.20 -17.79 -6.96
C TYR A 14 8.09 -18.92 -7.47
N GLU A 15 7.99 -19.30 -8.72
CA GLU A 15 8.89 -20.25 -9.39
C GLU A 15 10.25 -19.59 -9.71
N ALA A 16 10.22 -18.29 -10.01
CA ALA A 16 11.41 -17.52 -10.37
C ALA A 16 12.27 -17.15 -9.15
N TYR A 17 11.67 -16.92 -7.97
CA TYR A 17 12.39 -16.43 -6.80
C TYR A 17 13.53 -17.33 -6.32
N PRO A 18 13.40 -18.66 -6.20
CA PRO A 18 14.52 -19.53 -5.86
C PRO A 18 15.67 -19.44 -6.86
N LEU A 19 15.36 -19.34 -8.15
CA LEU A 19 16.38 -19.20 -9.20
C LEU A 19 17.15 -17.87 -9.09
N LEU A 20 16.44 -16.78 -8.75
CA LEU A 20 17.06 -15.49 -8.51
C LEU A 20 17.94 -15.52 -7.26
N HIS A 21 17.47 -16.16 -6.17
CA HIS A 21 18.25 -16.30 -4.94
C HIS A 21 19.59 -16.99 -5.16
N ASP A 22 19.62 -18.03 -5.96
CA ASP A 22 20.81 -18.87 -6.15
C ASP A 22 21.75 -18.29 -7.22
N ALA A 23 21.20 -17.83 -8.35
CA ALA A 23 21.99 -17.44 -9.50
C ALA A 23 22.22 -15.92 -9.63
N MET A 24 21.25 -15.11 -9.24
CA MET A 24 21.28 -13.65 -9.43
C MET A 24 20.56 -12.91 -8.28
N PRO A 25 21.06 -12.95 -7.05
CA PRO A 25 20.41 -12.32 -5.90
C PRO A 25 20.27 -10.79 -6.03
N VAL A 26 21.09 -10.19 -6.89
CA VAL A 26 21.02 -8.78 -7.29
C VAL A 26 20.97 -8.71 -8.81
N VAL A 27 19.86 -8.28 -9.38
CA VAL A 27 19.68 -8.16 -10.82
C VAL A 27 19.87 -6.71 -11.24
N ARG A 28 20.87 -6.43 -12.10
CA ARG A 28 21.06 -5.10 -12.69
C ARG A 28 20.11 -4.91 -13.87
N LEU A 29 19.41 -3.79 -13.86
CA LEU A 29 18.56 -3.30 -14.94
C LEU A 29 19.25 -2.10 -15.59
N GLU A 30 19.99 -2.33 -16.67
CA GLU A 30 20.80 -1.33 -17.33
C GLU A 30 19.95 -0.20 -17.91
N GLY A 31 20.28 1.05 -17.59
CA GLY A 31 19.55 2.24 -18.04
C GLY A 31 18.15 2.39 -17.45
N GLU A 32 17.79 1.59 -16.45
CA GLU A 32 16.44 1.58 -15.83
C GLU A 32 16.42 2.28 -14.46
N GLY A 33 17.37 3.16 -14.23
CA GLY A 33 17.44 3.99 -13.04
C GLY A 33 16.58 5.26 -13.13
N PRO A 34 16.71 6.17 -12.14
CA PRO A 34 15.92 7.40 -12.09
C PRO A 34 16.31 8.43 -13.17
N THR A 35 17.48 8.30 -13.76
CA THR A 35 17.97 9.12 -14.88
C THR A 35 18.40 8.23 -16.04
N PRO A 36 18.43 8.72 -17.30
CA PRO A 36 18.79 7.92 -18.47
C PRO A 36 20.16 7.23 -18.38
N ASP A 37 21.10 7.82 -17.61
CA ASP A 37 22.47 7.33 -17.44
C ASP A 37 22.64 6.50 -16.14
N SER A 38 21.56 6.14 -15.48
CA SER A 38 21.60 5.39 -14.23
C SER A 38 20.86 4.04 -14.34
N ASP A 39 21.27 3.11 -13.48
CA ASP A 39 20.73 1.75 -13.47
C ASP A 39 19.71 1.54 -12.36
N GLY A 40 18.81 0.60 -12.59
CA GLY A 40 18.00 -0.02 -11.57
C GLY A 40 18.64 -1.32 -11.08
N PHE A 41 18.32 -1.72 -9.85
CA PHE A 41 18.74 -2.99 -9.27
C PHE A 41 17.59 -3.63 -8.53
N ILE A 42 17.34 -4.91 -8.76
CA ILE A 42 16.37 -5.71 -8.00
C ILE A 42 17.13 -6.43 -6.90
N LEU A 43 16.66 -6.26 -5.65
CA LEU A 43 17.16 -7.02 -4.51
C LEU A 43 16.14 -8.10 -4.14
N THR A 44 16.60 -9.33 -3.99
CA THR A 44 15.76 -10.49 -3.70
C THR A 44 16.05 -11.13 -2.33
N LYS A 45 17.24 -10.94 -1.77
CA LYS A 45 17.61 -11.51 -0.47
C LYS A 45 17.02 -10.71 0.69
N HIS A 46 16.50 -11.42 1.68
CA HIS A 46 15.91 -10.83 2.88
C HIS A 46 16.87 -9.88 3.61
N GLU A 47 18.12 -10.28 3.82
CA GLU A 47 19.11 -9.48 4.52
C GLU A 47 19.41 -8.15 3.82
N ASP A 48 19.47 -8.15 2.48
CA ASP A 48 19.71 -6.95 1.68
C ASP A 48 18.51 -6.01 1.74
N ILE A 49 17.30 -6.56 1.57
CA ILE A 49 16.05 -5.80 1.69
C ILE A 49 15.92 -5.22 3.09
N ALA A 50 16.15 -6.02 4.13
CA ALA A 50 16.08 -5.59 5.53
C ALA A 50 17.12 -4.48 5.83
N ARG A 51 18.33 -4.58 5.29
CA ARG A 51 19.35 -3.53 5.38
C ARG A 51 18.85 -2.21 4.79
N VAL A 52 18.26 -2.28 3.60
CA VAL A 52 17.78 -1.10 2.86
C VAL A 52 16.62 -0.41 3.59
N VAL A 53 15.62 -1.17 4.07
CA VAL A 53 14.44 -0.55 4.72
C VAL A 53 14.73 0.02 6.11
N LYS A 54 15.79 -0.47 6.79
CA LYS A 54 16.19 0.00 8.11
C LYS A 54 17.03 1.25 8.11
N ASP A 55 17.58 1.68 6.96
CA ASP A 55 18.47 2.83 6.83
C ASP A 55 17.95 3.83 5.78
N PRO A 56 16.93 4.63 6.12
CA PRO A 56 16.32 5.59 5.19
C PRO A 56 17.24 6.77 4.83
N GLU A 57 18.28 7.03 5.60
CA GLU A 57 19.27 8.06 5.25
C GLU A 57 20.18 7.60 4.13
N ARG A 58 20.60 6.35 4.19
CA ARG A 58 21.45 5.72 3.17
C ARG A 58 20.63 5.30 1.93
N PHE A 59 19.38 4.94 2.15
CA PHE A 59 18.45 4.47 1.12
C PHE A 59 17.12 5.23 1.18
N PRO A 60 17.12 6.53 0.85
CA PRO A 60 15.90 7.33 0.91
C PRO A 60 14.83 6.78 -0.01
N PRO A 61 13.55 6.77 0.41
CA PRO A 61 12.45 6.43 -0.46
C PRO A 61 12.42 7.35 -1.69
N ARG A 62 12.19 6.80 -2.88
CA ARG A 62 12.10 7.60 -4.11
C ARG A 62 11.04 8.69 -4.03
N ILE A 63 9.97 8.45 -3.29
CA ILE A 63 8.91 9.43 -3.08
C ILE A 63 9.44 10.74 -2.45
N HIS A 64 10.54 10.71 -1.68
CA HIS A 64 11.16 11.91 -1.15
C HIS A 64 11.66 12.86 -2.24
N ALA A 65 12.13 12.34 -3.37
CA ALA A 65 12.51 13.19 -4.50
C ALA A 65 11.30 13.93 -5.12
N ALA A 66 10.13 13.26 -5.15
CA ALA A 66 8.89 13.88 -5.59
C ALA A 66 8.43 14.97 -4.59
N ILE A 67 8.62 14.76 -3.30
CA ILE A 67 8.30 15.76 -2.26
C ILE A 67 9.13 17.03 -2.43
N VAL A 68 10.44 16.89 -2.58
CA VAL A 68 11.33 18.04 -2.79
C VAL A 68 10.89 18.86 -4.02
N GLN A 69 10.49 18.19 -5.10
CA GLN A 69 9.93 18.87 -6.28
C GLN A 69 8.60 19.56 -5.99
N ILE A 70 7.74 18.93 -5.20
CA ILE A 70 6.45 19.49 -4.79
C ILE A 70 6.65 20.72 -3.90
N GLU A 71 7.53 20.64 -2.90
CA GLU A 71 7.90 21.76 -2.04
C GLU A 71 8.52 22.93 -2.83
N GLN A 72 9.41 22.63 -3.77
CA GLN A 72 10.00 23.65 -4.64
C GLN A 72 8.93 24.34 -5.51
N ALA A 73 7.96 23.59 -6.02
CA ALA A 73 6.84 24.16 -6.79
C ALA A 73 5.95 25.04 -5.91
N GLN A 74 5.64 24.63 -4.68
CA GLN A 74 4.87 25.42 -3.72
C GLN A 74 5.61 26.70 -3.31
N ASN A 75 6.90 26.61 -3.01
CA ASN A 75 7.75 27.75 -2.68
C ASN A 75 7.91 28.74 -3.86
N ALA A 76 7.77 28.25 -5.09
CA ALA A 76 7.74 29.08 -6.30
C ALA A 76 6.34 29.68 -6.61
N GLY A 77 5.36 29.51 -5.70
CA GLY A 77 4.00 30.02 -5.86
C GLY A 77 3.19 29.29 -6.94
N LYS A 78 3.59 28.09 -7.36
CA LYS A 78 2.86 27.29 -8.34
C LYS A 78 1.75 26.53 -7.64
N THR A 79 0.54 26.62 -8.19
CA THR A 79 -0.59 25.80 -7.73
C THR A 79 -0.37 24.36 -8.21
N LEU A 80 -0.33 23.43 -7.27
CA LEU A 80 -0.30 22.01 -7.60
C LEU A 80 -1.69 21.50 -7.94
N PRO A 81 -1.83 20.58 -8.91
CA PRO A 81 -3.05 19.81 -9.08
C PRO A 81 -3.48 19.19 -7.76
N GLY A 82 -4.79 19.10 -7.53
CA GLY A 82 -5.30 18.70 -6.21
C GLY A 82 -4.86 17.34 -5.71
N VAL A 83 -4.71 16.36 -6.61
CA VAL A 83 -4.18 15.02 -6.27
C VAL A 83 -2.73 15.11 -5.78
N ASN A 84 -1.89 15.91 -6.45
CA ASN A 84 -0.52 16.13 -6.02
C ASN A 84 -0.46 16.85 -4.66
N ALA A 85 -1.43 17.74 -4.38
CA ALA A 85 -1.53 18.40 -3.08
C ALA A 85 -1.90 17.41 -1.96
N MET A 86 -2.79 16.43 -2.21
CA MET A 86 -3.09 15.36 -1.26
C MET A 86 -1.88 14.48 -0.99
N LEU A 87 -1.18 14.05 -2.05
CA LEU A 87 0.06 13.28 -1.92
C LEU A 87 1.14 14.08 -1.17
N ALA A 88 1.29 15.36 -1.50
CA ALA A 88 2.22 16.25 -0.82
C ALA A 88 1.91 16.32 0.67
N SER A 89 0.65 16.58 1.04
CA SER A 89 0.30 16.70 2.46
C SER A 89 0.48 15.39 3.22
N MET A 90 0.16 14.25 2.61
CA MET A 90 0.44 12.94 3.20
C MET A 90 1.92 12.76 3.53
N VAL A 91 2.79 13.31 2.72
CA VAL A 91 4.23 13.12 2.86
C VAL A 91 4.88 14.21 3.70
N THR A 92 4.43 15.46 3.60
CA THR A 92 4.92 16.57 4.43
C THR A 92 4.62 16.39 5.92
N LEU A 93 3.63 15.56 6.27
CA LEU A 93 3.40 15.13 7.66
C LEU A 93 4.49 14.18 8.20
N ARG A 94 5.39 13.67 7.36
CA ARG A 94 6.41 12.69 7.74
C ARG A 94 7.72 12.84 6.95
N PRO A 95 8.30 14.06 6.92
CA PRO A 95 9.51 14.34 6.13
C PRO A 95 10.77 13.70 6.73
N SER A 96 10.75 13.29 8.00
CA SER A 96 11.83 12.62 8.70
C SER A 96 11.39 11.31 9.31
N HIS A 97 12.34 10.47 9.71
CA HIS A 97 12.03 9.20 10.41
C HIS A 97 11.32 9.45 11.75
N GLU A 98 11.66 10.51 12.44
CA GLU A 98 11.02 10.90 13.70
C GLU A 98 9.55 11.27 13.47
N LEU A 99 9.28 12.19 12.55
CA LEU A 99 7.91 12.57 12.18
C LEU A 99 7.12 11.42 11.55
N TYR A 100 7.77 10.49 10.85
CA TYR A 100 7.09 9.27 10.42
C TYR A 100 6.60 8.41 11.60
N ARG A 101 7.40 8.30 12.68
CA ARG A 101 6.95 7.60 13.91
C ARG A 101 5.79 8.32 14.58
N SER A 102 5.90 9.63 14.77
CA SER A 102 4.82 10.43 15.36
C SER A 102 3.54 10.32 14.53
N HIS A 103 3.65 10.44 13.21
CA HIS A 103 2.51 10.24 12.32
C HIS A 103 1.86 8.86 12.49
N ARG A 104 2.67 7.80 12.59
CA ARG A 104 2.14 6.44 12.85
C ARG A 104 1.43 6.38 14.19
N GLN A 105 2.11 6.75 15.26
CA GLN A 105 1.64 6.62 16.64
C GLN A 105 0.42 7.51 16.94
N GLU A 106 0.40 8.71 16.40
CA GLU A 106 -0.62 9.71 16.72
C GLU A 106 -1.80 9.70 15.75
N LEU A 107 -1.58 9.43 14.44
CA LEU A 107 -2.60 9.63 13.43
C LEU A 107 -3.15 8.34 12.81
N THR A 108 -2.43 7.23 12.86
CA THR A 108 -2.89 5.99 12.22
C THR A 108 -2.96 4.79 13.15
N ASP A 109 -1.98 4.57 14.01
CA ASP A 109 -1.95 3.40 14.91
C ASP A 109 -3.13 3.33 15.91
N PRO A 110 -3.78 4.43 16.32
CA PRO A 110 -5.02 4.36 17.09
C PRO A 110 -6.19 3.70 16.34
N TRP A 111 -6.13 3.62 15.01
CA TRP A 111 -7.20 3.10 14.15
C TRP A 111 -6.82 1.82 13.41
N VAL A 112 -5.56 1.65 13.04
CA VAL A 112 -5.04 0.50 12.29
C VAL A 112 -3.83 -0.10 12.99
N GLY A 113 -3.35 -1.24 12.53
CA GLY A 113 -2.25 -1.94 13.19
C GLY A 113 -2.60 -2.25 14.66
N PRO A 114 -1.90 -1.67 15.64
CA PRO A 114 -2.20 -1.91 17.05
C PRO A 114 -3.63 -1.56 17.45
N GLY A 115 -4.21 -0.51 16.87
CA GLY A 115 -5.57 -0.06 17.15
C GLY A 115 -6.67 -0.84 16.42
N ALA A 116 -6.33 -1.72 15.50
CA ALA A 116 -7.31 -2.45 14.69
C ALA A 116 -8.29 -3.30 15.53
N SER A 117 -7.86 -3.77 16.71
CA SER A 117 -8.69 -4.56 17.60
C SER A 117 -9.98 -3.85 18.08
N ARG A 118 -10.00 -2.52 18.08
CA ARG A 118 -11.22 -1.74 18.41
C ARG A 118 -12.35 -1.98 17.41
N HIS A 119 -12.03 -2.44 16.21
CA HIS A 119 -12.98 -2.68 15.12
C HIS A 119 -13.42 -4.13 15.00
N THR A 120 -13.03 -5.00 15.94
CA THR A 120 -13.29 -6.46 15.86
C THR A 120 -14.77 -6.76 15.60
N ASP A 121 -15.67 -6.17 16.37
CA ASP A 121 -17.11 -6.45 16.25
C ASP A 121 -17.65 -5.97 14.89
N MET A 122 -17.24 -4.78 14.44
CA MET A 122 -17.61 -4.24 13.13
C MET A 122 -17.07 -5.10 11.98
N ILE A 123 -15.82 -5.56 12.07
CA ILE A 123 -15.22 -6.45 11.07
C ILE A 123 -15.96 -7.79 11.03
N GLN A 124 -16.29 -8.37 12.18
CA GLN A 124 -17.06 -9.60 12.26
C GLN A 124 -18.45 -9.43 11.67
N ASP A 125 -19.15 -8.33 11.96
CA ASP A 125 -20.44 -8.02 11.36
C ASP A 125 -20.36 -7.95 9.84
N CYS A 126 -19.40 -7.20 9.30
CA CYS A 126 -19.15 -7.13 7.86
C CYS A 126 -18.90 -8.51 7.25
N ALA A 127 -18.08 -9.34 7.90
CA ALA A 127 -17.76 -10.68 7.42
C ALA A 127 -19.02 -11.59 7.44
N HIS A 128 -19.80 -11.60 8.53
CA HIS A 128 -21.02 -12.38 8.63
C HIS A 128 -22.05 -11.95 7.58
N ARG A 129 -22.29 -10.66 7.41
CA ARG A 129 -23.21 -10.12 6.40
C ARG A 129 -22.83 -10.54 4.98
N LEU A 130 -21.55 -10.70 4.68
CA LEU A 130 -21.11 -11.21 3.38
C LEU A 130 -21.30 -12.71 3.27
N ILE A 131 -20.95 -13.47 4.30
CA ILE A 131 -21.10 -14.94 4.32
C ILE A 131 -22.56 -15.32 4.20
N ASP A 132 -23.47 -14.65 4.92
CA ASP A 132 -24.91 -14.92 4.90
C ASP A 132 -25.52 -14.76 3.49
N ARG A 133 -24.88 -14.00 2.59
CA ARG A 133 -25.36 -13.84 1.21
C ARG A 133 -25.12 -15.07 0.34
N PHE A 134 -24.17 -15.91 0.67
CA PHE A 134 -23.76 -17.04 -0.16
C PHE A 134 -23.65 -18.37 0.59
N ILE A 135 -23.98 -18.41 1.90
CA ILE A 135 -23.79 -19.61 2.71
C ILE A 135 -24.54 -20.85 2.17
N ASP A 136 -25.67 -20.63 1.48
CA ASP A 136 -26.48 -21.69 0.88
C ASP A 136 -26.14 -21.94 -0.61
N GLU A 137 -25.19 -21.19 -1.18
CA GLU A 137 -24.78 -21.38 -2.58
C GLU A 137 -23.82 -22.57 -2.71
N PRO A 138 -24.04 -23.47 -3.68
CA PRO A 138 -23.16 -24.64 -3.87
C PRO A 138 -21.78 -24.30 -4.41
N ASN A 139 -21.63 -23.16 -5.11
CA ASN A 139 -20.38 -22.64 -5.65
C ASN A 139 -20.39 -21.12 -5.52
N ILE A 140 -19.25 -20.57 -5.09
CA ILE A 140 -19.08 -19.13 -4.90
C ILE A 140 -17.86 -18.62 -5.67
N ASP A 141 -17.92 -17.37 -6.07
CA ASP A 141 -16.72 -16.60 -6.40
C ASP A 141 -16.22 -15.91 -5.13
N PHE A 142 -15.26 -16.54 -4.45
CA PHE A 142 -14.71 -16.03 -3.18
C PHE A 142 -14.15 -14.61 -3.31
N VAL A 143 -13.55 -14.28 -4.46
CA VAL A 143 -12.98 -12.95 -4.70
C VAL A 143 -14.09 -11.91 -4.74
N GLN A 144 -15.12 -12.13 -5.56
CA GLN A 144 -16.18 -11.14 -5.77
C GLN A 144 -17.16 -11.06 -4.59
N GLN A 145 -17.40 -12.21 -3.93
CA GLN A 145 -18.43 -12.30 -2.89
C GLN A 145 -17.88 -12.06 -1.48
N PHE A 146 -16.56 -12.19 -1.26
CA PHE A 146 -15.96 -12.03 0.06
C PHE A 146 -14.67 -11.21 0.09
N ALA A 147 -13.61 -11.65 -0.59
CA ALA A 147 -12.27 -11.06 -0.40
C ALA A 147 -12.19 -9.59 -0.82
N ARG A 148 -12.90 -9.21 -1.89
CA ARG A 148 -12.97 -7.83 -2.37
C ARG A 148 -13.91 -6.95 -1.54
N PRO A 149 -15.19 -7.32 -1.28
CA PRO A 149 -16.11 -6.45 -0.56
C PRO A 149 -15.78 -6.28 0.93
N LEU A 150 -15.17 -7.27 1.59
CA LEU A 150 -14.87 -7.17 3.02
C LEU A 150 -14.00 -5.96 3.38
N PRO A 151 -12.80 -5.76 2.81
CA PRO A 151 -11.99 -4.60 3.13
C PRO A 151 -12.65 -3.28 2.71
N GLN A 152 -13.45 -3.27 1.65
CA GLN A 152 -14.19 -2.09 1.22
C GLN A 152 -15.22 -1.65 2.25
N MET A 153 -16.01 -2.59 2.79
CA MET A 153 -16.98 -2.35 3.85
C MET A 153 -16.29 -1.87 5.14
N VAL A 154 -15.21 -2.55 5.54
CA VAL A 154 -14.45 -2.19 6.75
C VAL A 154 -13.87 -0.78 6.63
N MET A 155 -13.27 -0.44 5.49
CA MET A 155 -12.70 0.89 5.27
C MET A 155 -13.76 1.98 5.23
N ALA A 156 -14.90 1.74 4.56
CA ALA A 156 -16.01 2.69 4.53
C ALA A 156 -16.54 2.97 5.94
N ASN A 157 -16.80 1.93 6.71
CA ASN A 157 -17.29 2.06 8.10
C ASN A 157 -16.27 2.77 9.01
N MET A 158 -15.00 2.37 8.95
CA MET A 158 -13.94 2.96 9.78
C MET A 158 -13.73 4.45 9.48
N LEU A 159 -13.76 4.85 8.21
CA LEU A 159 -13.62 6.24 7.78
C LEU A 159 -14.91 7.05 7.96
N GLY A 160 -16.05 6.38 8.13
CA GLY A 160 -17.37 6.99 8.25
C GLY A 160 -17.94 7.44 6.90
N PHE A 161 -17.67 6.71 5.83
CA PHE A 161 -18.34 6.86 4.55
C PHE A 161 -19.63 6.02 4.49
N PRO A 162 -20.66 6.48 3.77
CA PRO A 162 -21.86 5.67 3.53
C PRO A 162 -21.53 4.35 2.81
N GLU A 163 -22.16 3.26 3.23
CA GLU A 163 -21.97 1.97 2.54
C GLU A 163 -22.46 1.99 1.08
N ASP A 164 -23.47 2.81 0.76
CA ASP A 164 -23.94 2.99 -0.61
C ASP A 164 -22.89 3.57 -1.55
N ASP A 165 -21.87 4.24 -1.02
CA ASP A 165 -20.77 4.82 -1.78
C ASP A 165 -19.61 3.83 -2.02
N ILE A 166 -19.66 2.62 -1.44
CA ILE A 166 -18.59 1.61 -1.57
C ILE A 166 -18.21 1.33 -3.03
N PRO A 167 -19.15 1.16 -4.00
CA PRO A 167 -18.76 0.93 -5.39
C PRO A 167 -17.92 2.08 -5.97
N GLN A 168 -18.25 3.31 -5.61
CA GLN A 168 -17.52 4.49 -6.06
C GLN A 168 -16.16 4.63 -5.35
N LEU A 169 -16.10 4.30 -4.05
CA LEU A 169 -14.83 4.26 -3.30
C LEU A 169 -13.88 3.21 -3.89
N ALA A 170 -14.39 2.05 -4.28
CA ALA A 170 -13.63 1.00 -4.96
C ALA A 170 -13.08 1.48 -6.31
N GLU A 171 -13.88 2.19 -7.11
CA GLU A 171 -13.43 2.76 -8.38
C GLU A 171 -12.30 3.78 -8.18
N TRP A 172 -12.39 4.64 -7.18
CA TRP A 172 -11.35 5.59 -6.84
C TRP A 172 -10.10 4.91 -6.26
N GLY A 173 -10.26 3.85 -5.45
CA GLY A 173 -9.15 3.03 -4.98
C GLY A 173 -8.35 2.40 -6.12
N ASN A 174 -9.04 1.79 -7.08
CA ASN A 174 -8.42 1.26 -8.29
C ASN A 174 -7.68 2.35 -9.09
N ALA A 175 -8.25 3.56 -9.18
CA ALA A 175 -7.60 4.68 -9.85
C ALA A 175 -6.32 5.13 -9.13
N GLN A 176 -6.30 5.07 -7.78
CA GLN A 176 -5.09 5.35 -7.00
C GLN A 176 -4.00 4.31 -7.29
N VAL A 177 -4.35 3.02 -7.25
CA VAL A 177 -3.39 1.93 -7.47
C VAL A 177 -2.85 1.96 -8.89
N ALA A 178 -3.68 2.19 -9.91
CA ALA A 178 -3.24 2.30 -11.29
C ALA A 178 -2.12 3.34 -11.49
N ALA A 179 -2.11 4.41 -10.70
CA ALA A 179 -1.05 5.41 -10.73
C ALA A 179 0.29 4.91 -10.16
N PHE A 180 0.31 3.79 -9.44
CA PHE A 180 1.51 3.19 -8.83
C PHE A 180 1.94 1.89 -9.50
N VAL A 181 1.24 1.42 -10.52
CA VAL A 181 1.65 0.23 -11.27
C VAL A 181 2.75 0.62 -12.25
N TYR A 182 3.92 0.10 -12.01
CA TYR A 182 5.11 0.40 -12.81
C TYR A 182 5.72 -0.86 -13.39
N GLY A 183 6.06 -0.78 -14.66
CA GLY A 183 6.87 -1.76 -15.34
C GLY A 183 8.37 -1.52 -15.15
N LYS A 184 9.14 -2.10 -16.04
CA LYS A 184 10.59 -1.94 -16.12
C LYS A 184 10.98 -0.46 -16.20
N GLY A 185 12.07 -0.08 -15.55
CA GLY A 185 12.50 1.32 -15.48
C GLY A 185 11.61 2.22 -14.63
N HIS A 186 10.74 1.63 -13.85
CA HIS A 186 9.78 2.36 -13.03
C HIS A 186 8.92 3.34 -13.86
N ARG A 187 8.60 2.95 -15.08
CA ARG A 187 7.69 3.69 -15.96
C ARG A 187 6.27 3.25 -15.68
N ASN A 188 5.37 4.23 -15.51
CA ASN A 188 3.95 3.93 -15.41
C ASN A 188 3.48 3.28 -16.72
N LEU A 189 2.70 2.20 -16.61
CA LEU A 189 2.23 1.44 -17.77
C LEU A 189 1.01 2.07 -18.44
N LEU A 190 0.39 3.07 -17.82
CA LEU A 190 -0.76 3.76 -18.38
C LEU A 190 -0.36 4.63 -19.60
N SER A 191 -1.17 4.59 -20.61
CA SER A 191 -1.13 5.59 -21.71
C SER A 191 -1.48 6.98 -21.19
N GLN A 192 -1.21 8.02 -21.94
CA GLN A 192 -1.56 9.39 -21.59
C GLN A 192 -3.08 9.53 -21.35
N ALA A 193 -3.90 8.95 -22.23
CA ALA A 193 -5.36 9.04 -22.11
C ALA A 193 -5.88 8.32 -20.84
N GLU A 194 -5.33 7.15 -20.51
CA GLU A 194 -5.65 6.44 -19.28
C GLU A 194 -5.19 7.22 -18.05
N SER A 195 -4.00 7.81 -18.07
CA SER A 195 -3.50 8.64 -16.97
C SER A 195 -4.39 9.85 -16.74
N GLU A 196 -4.86 10.53 -17.80
CA GLU A 196 -5.80 11.64 -17.71
C GLU A 196 -7.16 11.21 -17.17
N ALA A 197 -7.65 10.03 -17.55
CA ALA A 197 -8.89 9.47 -17.03
C ALA A 197 -8.79 9.14 -15.53
N GLN A 198 -7.68 8.50 -15.11
CA GLN A 198 -7.44 8.24 -13.68
C GLN A 198 -7.29 9.53 -12.88
N PHE A 199 -6.60 10.53 -13.43
CA PHE A 199 -6.46 11.83 -12.78
C PHE A 199 -7.81 12.48 -12.49
N LYS A 200 -8.77 12.46 -13.45
CA LYS A 200 -10.13 12.98 -13.24
C LYS A 200 -10.87 12.26 -12.11
N LYS A 201 -10.72 10.93 -12.01
CA LYS A 201 -11.29 10.14 -10.92
C LYS A 201 -10.70 10.54 -9.58
N LEU A 202 -9.39 10.76 -9.50
CA LEU A 202 -8.72 11.18 -8.27
C LEU A 202 -9.08 12.61 -7.85
N GLU A 203 -9.33 13.52 -8.78
CA GLU A 203 -9.88 14.86 -8.45
C GLU A 203 -11.31 14.75 -7.89
N ALA A 204 -12.15 13.88 -8.46
CA ALA A 204 -13.48 13.63 -7.92
C ALA A 204 -13.43 13.01 -6.51
N PHE A 205 -12.54 12.05 -6.29
CA PHE A 205 -12.27 11.47 -4.97
C PHE A 205 -11.86 12.54 -3.96
N LYS A 206 -10.92 13.40 -4.32
CA LYS A 206 -10.51 14.51 -3.46
C LYS A 206 -11.69 15.40 -3.07
N ALA A 207 -12.52 15.81 -4.03
CA ALA A 207 -13.68 16.65 -3.76
C ALA A 207 -14.67 15.95 -2.81
N TYR A 208 -14.90 14.65 -3.01
CA TYR A 208 -15.74 13.82 -2.14
C TYR A 208 -15.20 13.80 -0.70
N VAL A 209 -13.90 13.49 -0.52
CA VAL A 209 -13.28 13.47 0.82
C VAL A 209 -13.34 14.85 1.48
N GLN A 210 -13.06 15.93 0.73
CA GLN A 210 -13.16 17.30 1.26
C GLN A 210 -14.57 17.64 1.78
N GLY A 211 -15.61 17.18 1.06
CA GLY A 211 -17.00 17.35 1.51
C GLY A 211 -17.26 16.65 2.85
N HIS A 212 -16.78 15.41 3.01
CA HIS A 212 -16.89 14.67 4.27
C HIS A 212 -16.08 15.28 5.41
N VAL A 213 -14.85 15.73 5.14
CA VAL A 213 -14.00 16.40 6.14
C VAL A 213 -14.69 17.67 6.65
N ALA A 214 -15.23 18.51 5.76
CA ALA A 214 -15.96 19.72 6.15
C ALA A 214 -17.21 19.42 6.98
N ALA A 215 -18.02 18.44 6.55
CA ALA A 215 -19.22 18.03 7.27
C ALA A 215 -18.89 17.47 8.67
N LYS A 216 -17.89 16.59 8.77
CA LYS A 216 -17.48 15.97 10.04
C LYS A 216 -16.76 16.93 10.98
N ARG A 217 -16.08 17.95 10.47
CA ARG A 217 -15.56 19.04 11.30
C ARG A 217 -16.68 19.84 11.93
N ALA A 218 -17.77 20.08 11.21
CA ALA A 218 -18.94 20.78 11.71
C ALA A 218 -19.80 19.93 12.67
N GLN A 219 -19.92 18.63 12.37
CA GLN A 219 -20.70 17.68 13.14
C GLN A 219 -19.98 16.34 13.27
N PRO A 220 -19.08 16.19 14.25
CA PRO A 220 -18.29 15.00 14.47
C PRO A 220 -19.14 13.75 14.77
N GLN A 221 -18.66 12.60 14.30
CA GLN A 221 -19.25 11.28 14.52
C GLN A 221 -18.20 10.34 15.11
N ASP A 222 -18.56 9.09 15.41
CA ASP A 222 -17.61 8.08 15.90
C ASP A 222 -16.94 7.38 14.69
N ASP A 223 -16.03 8.10 14.02
CA ASP A 223 -15.27 7.61 12.88
C ASP A 223 -13.88 8.29 12.79
N MET A 224 -13.02 7.69 11.97
CA MET A 224 -11.63 8.14 11.83
C MET A 224 -11.53 9.56 11.24
N ILE A 225 -12.36 9.94 10.27
CA ILE A 225 -12.31 11.29 9.68
C ILE A 225 -12.71 12.32 10.74
N SER A 226 -13.77 12.09 11.50
CA SER A 226 -14.20 12.96 12.60
C SER A 226 -13.09 13.12 13.63
N TRP A 227 -12.47 12.03 14.04
CA TRP A 227 -11.35 12.05 14.96
C TRP A 227 -10.15 12.83 14.40
N LEU A 228 -9.73 12.61 13.14
CA LEU A 228 -8.65 13.37 12.49
C LEU A 228 -8.94 14.87 12.42
N THR A 229 -10.21 15.29 12.30
CA THR A 229 -10.55 16.72 12.28
C THR A 229 -10.40 17.40 13.64
N GLN A 230 -10.29 16.63 14.72
CA GLN A 230 -10.25 17.13 16.10
C GLN A 230 -8.91 16.88 16.80
N VAL A 231 -8.13 15.92 16.32
CA VAL A 231 -6.87 15.54 16.97
C VAL A 231 -5.89 16.72 16.97
N HIS A 232 -5.28 16.97 18.13
CA HIS A 232 -4.08 17.80 18.23
C HIS A 232 -2.88 16.94 17.86
N TYR A 233 -2.18 17.31 16.80
CA TYR A 233 -0.98 16.58 16.36
C TYR A 233 0.23 17.14 17.10
N GLU A 234 0.67 16.42 18.15
CA GLU A 234 1.71 16.87 19.08
C GLU A 234 3.03 17.17 18.37
N ALA A 235 3.38 16.38 17.35
CA ALA A 235 4.61 16.58 16.60
C ALA A 235 4.70 17.94 15.88
N LEU A 236 3.56 18.59 15.60
CA LEU A 236 3.48 19.92 14.98
C LEU A 236 2.84 20.95 15.89
N ASP A 237 2.46 20.58 17.12
CA ASP A 237 1.80 21.42 18.12
C ASP A 237 0.57 22.20 17.57
N ARG A 238 -0.24 21.50 16.77
CA ARG A 238 -1.46 22.07 16.17
C ARG A 238 -2.44 20.99 15.65
N PRO A 239 -3.71 21.34 15.44
CA PRO A 239 -4.64 20.50 14.69
C PRO A 239 -4.19 20.30 13.24
N LEU A 240 -4.70 19.23 12.62
CA LEU A 240 -4.52 18.97 11.19
C LEU A 240 -5.36 19.95 10.36
N THR A 241 -4.79 20.40 9.25
CA THR A 241 -5.54 21.09 8.20
C THR A 241 -6.43 20.11 7.44
N ASP A 242 -7.47 20.59 6.75
CA ASP A 242 -8.35 19.74 5.94
C ASP A 242 -7.57 18.99 4.85
N LEU A 243 -6.55 19.62 4.28
CA LEU A 243 -5.70 18.99 3.27
C LEU A 243 -4.87 17.85 3.86
N GLU A 244 -4.39 17.98 5.10
CA GLU A 244 -3.65 16.94 5.81
C GLU A 244 -4.56 15.77 6.18
N VAL A 245 -5.79 16.05 6.64
CA VAL A 245 -6.80 15.00 6.85
C VAL A 245 -7.08 14.24 5.54
N ASN A 246 -7.29 14.96 4.44
CA ASN A 246 -7.46 14.35 3.12
C ASN A 246 -6.27 13.47 2.73
N GLY A 247 -5.05 13.89 3.02
CA GLY A 247 -3.83 13.12 2.76
C GLY A 247 -3.78 11.82 3.57
N VAL A 248 -4.19 11.85 4.84
CA VAL A 248 -4.29 10.63 5.66
C VAL A 248 -5.36 9.69 5.12
N VAL A 249 -6.56 10.20 4.80
CA VAL A 249 -7.66 9.41 4.21
C VAL A 249 -7.23 8.79 2.87
N TYR A 250 -6.54 9.56 2.02
CA TYR A 250 -5.99 9.05 0.77
C TYR A 250 -5.06 7.85 1.01
N ALA A 251 -4.16 7.94 1.99
CA ALA A 251 -3.25 6.86 2.34
C ALA A 251 -3.99 5.63 2.90
N MET A 252 -5.06 5.83 3.66
CA MET A 252 -5.87 4.75 4.21
C MET A 252 -6.59 3.97 3.13
N ILE A 253 -7.19 4.64 2.15
CA ILE A 253 -7.88 3.99 1.03
C ILE A 253 -6.89 3.18 0.19
N ILE A 254 -5.76 3.75 -0.21
CA ILE A 254 -4.77 3.04 -1.05
C ILE A 254 -4.15 1.83 -0.33
N GLY A 255 -3.94 1.93 0.98
CA GLY A 255 -3.32 0.86 1.77
C GLY A 255 -4.30 -0.22 2.25
N GLY A 256 -5.59 0.08 2.36
CA GLY A 256 -6.56 -0.76 3.04
C GLY A 256 -7.43 -1.63 2.14
N LEU A 257 -7.55 -1.33 0.86
CA LEU A 257 -8.44 -2.07 -0.04
C LEU A 257 -7.77 -3.29 -0.67
N GLU A 258 -6.88 -3.09 -1.62
CA GLU A 258 -6.33 -4.17 -2.45
C GLU A 258 -5.38 -5.10 -1.70
N THR A 259 -4.50 -4.57 -0.85
CA THR A 259 -3.53 -5.41 -0.15
C THR A 259 -4.20 -6.41 0.78
N THR A 260 -5.28 -5.98 1.46
CA THR A 260 -6.08 -6.86 2.32
C THR A 260 -6.88 -7.88 1.49
N GLN A 261 -7.42 -7.46 0.35
CA GLN A 261 -8.09 -8.36 -0.60
C GLN A 261 -7.13 -9.47 -1.03
N TYR A 262 -5.94 -9.14 -1.53
CA TYR A 262 -4.95 -10.13 -1.98
C TYR A 262 -4.47 -11.05 -0.84
N ALA A 263 -4.31 -10.51 0.37
CA ALA A 263 -3.97 -11.35 1.53
C ALA A 263 -5.05 -12.40 1.83
N LEU A 264 -6.32 -12.05 1.69
CA LEU A 264 -7.45 -12.97 1.86
C LEU A 264 -7.50 -14.02 0.74
N GLU A 265 -7.30 -13.62 -0.50
CA GLU A 265 -7.27 -14.51 -1.67
C GLU A 265 -6.14 -15.55 -1.55
N GLU A 266 -4.94 -15.09 -1.25
CA GLU A 266 -3.77 -15.96 -1.10
C GLU A 266 -3.92 -16.91 0.11
N ALA A 267 -4.47 -16.42 1.22
CA ALA A 267 -4.75 -17.26 2.37
C ALA A 267 -5.79 -18.36 2.04
N ALA A 268 -6.85 -18.01 1.31
CA ALA A 268 -7.85 -18.98 0.87
C ALA A 268 -7.25 -20.00 -0.11
N GLN A 269 -6.43 -19.55 -1.07
CA GLN A 269 -5.73 -20.44 -2.00
C GLN A 269 -4.83 -21.43 -1.26
N LEU A 270 -4.05 -20.97 -0.27
CA LEU A 270 -3.22 -21.84 0.56
C LEU A 270 -4.01 -22.90 1.34
N ILE A 271 -5.23 -22.57 1.78
CA ILE A 271 -6.13 -23.53 2.43
C ILE A 271 -6.61 -24.58 1.41
N CYS A 272 -6.99 -24.15 0.21
CA CYS A 272 -7.41 -25.05 -0.85
C CYS A 272 -6.28 -25.98 -1.32
N ASP A 273 -5.07 -25.47 -1.45
CA ASP A 273 -3.89 -26.22 -1.94
C ASP A 273 -3.36 -27.26 -0.90
N ARG A 274 -3.78 -27.17 0.37
CA ARG A 274 -3.28 -28.02 1.46
C ARG A 274 -4.40 -28.83 2.11
N PRO A 275 -4.66 -30.06 1.63
CA PRO A 275 -5.66 -30.94 2.24
C PRO A 275 -5.45 -31.08 3.76
N GLY A 276 -6.51 -30.88 4.53
CA GLY A 276 -6.49 -30.98 5.99
C GLY A 276 -6.09 -29.70 6.74
N LEU A 277 -5.55 -28.67 6.09
CA LEU A 277 -5.23 -27.40 6.75
C LEU A 277 -6.49 -26.75 7.34
N TRP A 278 -7.58 -26.72 6.60
CA TRP A 278 -8.86 -26.20 7.09
C TRP A 278 -9.30 -26.92 8.39
N HIS A 279 -9.32 -28.25 8.39
CA HIS A 279 -9.67 -29.03 9.59
C HIS A 279 -8.73 -28.77 10.77
N THR A 280 -7.45 -28.57 10.49
CA THR A 280 -6.45 -28.24 11.52
C THR A 280 -6.76 -26.89 12.16
N LEU A 281 -7.08 -25.87 11.35
CA LEU A 281 -7.43 -24.53 11.84
C LEU A 281 -8.74 -24.53 12.62
N GLN A 282 -9.75 -25.29 12.15
CA GLN A 282 -11.01 -25.46 12.87
C GLN A 282 -10.81 -26.16 14.23
N ALA A 283 -10.01 -27.22 14.28
CA ALA A 283 -9.73 -27.95 15.51
C ALA A 283 -8.87 -27.15 16.51
N LYS A 284 -8.04 -26.21 16.02
CA LYS A 284 -7.12 -25.41 16.83
C LYS A 284 -7.15 -23.92 16.38
N PRO A 285 -8.21 -23.16 16.75
CA PRO A 285 -8.34 -21.75 16.34
C PRO A 285 -7.16 -20.85 16.77
N THR A 286 -6.42 -21.24 17.81
CA THR A 286 -5.21 -20.54 18.27
C THR A 286 -4.10 -20.50 17.21
N LEU A 287 -4.14 -21.36 16.19
CA LEU A 287 -3.20 -21.37 15.06
C LEU A 287 -3.56 -20.35 13.98
N ILE A 288 -4.76 -19.80 13.98
CA ILE A 288 -5.23 -18.88 12.91
C ILE A 288 -4.28 -17.68 12.78
N ARG A 289 -3.85 -17.09 13.91
CA ARG A 289 -2.90 -15.98 13.88
C ARG A 289 -1.59 -16.34 13.18
N ASN A 290 -1.00 -17.48 13.56
CA ASN A 290 0.25 -17.94 12.94
C ASN A 290 0.05 -18.30 11.47
N PHE A 291 -1.11 -18.85 11.11
CA PHE A 291 -1.46 -19.11 9.72
C PHE A 291 -1.53 -17.82 8.90
N VAL A 292 -2.15 -16.75 9.42
CA VAL A 292 -2.24 -15.46 8.74
C VAL A 292 -0.84 -14.87 8.51
N GLU A 293 0.02 -14.86 9.54
CA GLU A 293 1.40 -14.37 9.41
C GLU A 293 2.20 -15.19 8.37
N GLU A 294 2.07 -16.52 8.40
CA GLU A 294 2.78 -17.39 7.48
C GLU A 294 2.22 -17.33 6.06
N SER A 295 0.92 -17.12 5.88
CA SER A 295 0.34 -16.91 4.56
C SER A 295 0.86 -15.62 3.91
N MET A 296 0.95 -14.53 4.66
CA MET A 296 1.52 -13.28 4.18
C MET A 296 3.02 -13.39 3.88
N ARG A 297 3.76 -14.23 4.60
CA ARG A 297 5.17 -14.51 4.30
C ARG A 297 5.30 -15.28 2.99
N LEU A 298 4.60 -16.41 2.87
CA LEU A 298 4.68 -17.30 1.70
C LEU A 298 4.09 -16.68 0.43
N ARG A 299 3.05 -15.88 0.59
CA ARG A 299 2.26 -15.28 -0.47
C ARG A 299 2.07 -13.79 -0.18
N SER A 300 3.15 -13.01 -0.34
CA SER A 300 3.14 -11.59 -0.04
C SER A 300 2.11 -10.83 -0.87
N PRO A 301 1.14 -10.14 -0.27
CA PRO A 301 0.15 -9.36 -1.02
C PRO A 301 0.79 -8.18 -1.76
N THR A 302 1.95 -7.72 -1.29
CA THR A 302 2.77 -6.69 -1.96
C THR A 302 4.10 -7.29 -2.35
N GLN A 303 4.31 -7.51 -3.64
CA GLN A 303 5.51 -8.17 -4.17
C GLN A 303 6.75 -7.29 -4.23
N GLY A 304 6.61 -5.98 -4.42
CA GLY A 304 7.77 -5.10 -4.60
C GLY A 304 7.43 -3.66 -4.94
N LEU A 305 6.43 -3.08 -4.32
CA LEU A 305 5.99 -1.70 -4.57
C LEU A 305 7.04 -0.65 -4.14
N SER A 306 7.82 -0.95 -3.10
CA SER A 306 8.75 0.02 -2.51
C SER A 306 10.05 0.13 -3.30
N THR A 307 10.37 1.33 -3.76
CA THR A 307 11.65 1.66 -4.38
C THR A 307 12.46 2.62 -3.49
N ARG A 308 13.77 2.51 -3.57
CA ARG A 308 14.73 3.34 -2.83
C ARG A 308 15.80 3.89 -3.78
N LEU A 309 16.40 4.97 -3.38
CA LEU A 309 17.59 5.50 -4.06
C LEU A 309 18.84 5.22 -3.20
N THR A 310 19.98 5.00 -3.82
CA THR A 310 21.26 4.91 -3.10
C THR A 310 21.84 6.31 -2.89
N ALA A 311 22.05 6.73 -1.65
CA ALA A 311 22.73 7.99 -1.33
C ALA A 311 24.26 7.89 -1.50
N TYR A 312 24.80 6.66 -1.50
CA TYR A 312 26.23 6.35 -1.60
C TYR A 312 26.45 5.17 -2.55
N ASN A 313 27.73 4.92 -2.90
CA ASN A 313 28.09 3.68 -3.56
C ASN A 313 27.93 2.52 -2.58
N GLU A 314 27.31 1.45 -3.02
CA GLU A 314 26.95 0.28 -2.22
C GLU A 314 27.49 -1.01 -2.83
N ILE A 315 27.51 -2.06 -2.01
CA ILE A 315 27.76 -3.43 -2.46
C ILE A 315 26.69 -4.32 -1.86
N PHE A 316 26.01 -5.08 -2.72
CA PHE A 316 25.03 -6.11 -2.35
C PHE A 316 25.45 -7.43 -3.01
N GLN A 317 25.64 -8.48 -2.23
CA GLN A 317 26.04 -9.83 -2.73
C GLN A 317 27.24 -9.76 -3.71
N GLY A 318 28.22 -8.87 -3.45
CA GLY A 318 29.38 -8.66 -4.31
C GLY A 318 29.14 -7.76 -5.54
N VAL A 319 27.92 -7.38 -5.83
CA VAL A 319 27.56 -6.48 -6.94
C VAL A 319 27.72 -5.03 -6.50
N LYS A 320 28.48 -4.24 -7.29
CA LYS A 320 28.65 -2.81 -7.09
C LYS A 320 27.40 -2.07 -7.56
N VAL A 321 26.81 -1.27 -6.68
CA VAL A 321 25.62 -0.43 -6.93
C VAL A 321 26.04 1.03 -6.75
N PRO A 322 26.13 1.82 -7.82
CA PRO A 322 26.55 3.21 -7.74
C PRO A 322 25.58 4.08 -6.94
N LYS A 323 26.07 5.20 -6.40
CA LYS A 323 25.24 6.29 -5.90
C LYS A 323 24.25 6.75 -6.96
N GLY A 324 22.99 7.00 -6.56
CA GLY A 324 21.93 7.45 -7.45
C GLY A 324 21.19 6.32 -8.16
N SER A 325 21.56 5.06 -7.92
CA SER A 325 20.85 3.90 -8.47
C SER A 325 19.48 3.74 -7.84
N LEU A 326 18.55 3.16 -8.61
CA LEU A 326 17.22 2.79 -8.13
C LEU A 326 17.23 1.34 -7.63
N LEU A 327 16.79 1.13 -6.39
CA LEU A 327 16.62 -0.20 -5.81
C LEU A 327 15.15 -0.61 -5.85
N HIS A 328 14.86 -1.74 -6.45
CA HIS A 328 13.57 -2.41 -6.38
C HIS A 328 13.64 -3.51 -5.31
N LEU A 329 12.86 -3.37 -4.25
CA LEU A 329 12.82 -4.32 -3.14
C LEU A 329 11.76 -5.37 -3.43
N ARG A 330 12.18 -6.59 -3.80
CA ARG A 330 11.26 -7.68 -4.11
C ARG A 330 10.90 -8.43 -2.82
N PHE A 331 9.91 -7.90 -2.07
CA PHE A 331 9.49 -8.46 -0.78
C PHE A 331 9.05 -9.92 -0.88
N GLY A 332 8.26 -10.26 -1.91
CA GLY A 332 7.82 -11.63 -2.14
C GLY A 332 8.99 -12.62 -2.27
N ALA A 333 10.07 -12.21 -2.94
CA ALA A 333 11.30 -13.01 -3.02
C ALA A 333 12.03 -13.06 -1.68
N GLY A 334 12.12 -11.93 -0.95
CA GLY A 334 12.81 -11.87 0.34
C GLY A 334 12.15 -12.68 1.45
N ASN A 335 10.91 -13.09 1.27
CA ASN A 335 10.10 -13.83 2.26
C ASN A 335 10.12 -15.36 2.06
N VAL A 336 10.61 -15.86 0.95
CA VAL A 336 10.62 -17.31 0.60
C VAL A 336 12.02 -17.89 0.53
#